data_743935324e667c1a43441fb1a5b5137c
#
_entry.id   743935324e667c1a43441fb1a5b5137c
#
_cell.length_a   1.000
_cell.length_b   1.000
_cell.length_c   1.000
_cell.angle_alpha   90.00
_cell.angle_beta   90.00
_cell.angle_gamma   90.00
#
_symmetry.space_group_name_H-M   'P 1'
#
loop_
_entity.id
_entity.type
_entity.pdbx_description
1 polymer ?
#
loop_
_entity_poly.entity_id
_entity_poly.type
_entity_poly.pdbx_seq_one_letter_code
_entity_poly.pdbx_strand_id
1 'polypeptide(L)'
;STNSALKFAKEKGAKYSIKTRADIRINKNNLEAFLVSLIKTFPTKKNDYIKSRIIVPSLITFKYRIFSLSDIVMFGETEDLIKYFDKETFLEGLKRFDLNENNLLKNETPVIAEIFLCSRFVNQLEGQISWELNNWWDALKNYFCIIDNASLDLFWHKYDWEYEYRYLRTYSGKFARAIDFQDWLALYNGLNNNWHLASSEHERYDEKIKLKNIFKN
;
A
#
# COMPACT_ATOMS: atom_id res chain seq x y z
N SER A 1 11.71 5.46 -15.96
CA SER A 1 10.93 5.48 -14.71
C SER A 1 9.63 4.69 -14.89
N THR A 2 8.99 4.28 -13.79
CA THR A 2 7.70 3.55 -13.83
C THR A 2 6.64 4.33 -14.62
N ASN A 3 6.51 5.63 -14.40
CA ASN A 3 5.53 6.44 -15.11
C ASN A 3 5.77 6.47 -16.64
N SER A 4 7.02 6.59 -17.09
CA SER A 4 7.33 6.56 -18.53
C SER A 4 6.97 5.21 -19.17
N ALA A 5 7.22 4.11 -18.47
CA ALA A 5 6.84 2.78 -18.94
C ALA A 5 5.31 2.60 -19.04
N LEU A 6 4.57 3.10 -18.06
CA LEU A 6 3.11 3.07 -18.06
C LEU A 6 2.51 3.95 -19.18
N LYS A 7 3.06 5.14 -19.41
CA LYS A 7 2.66 6.00 -20.54
C LYS A 7 2.88 5.29 -21.87
N PHE A 8 4.04 4.65 -22.05
CA PHE A 8 4.32 3.84 -23.24
C PHE A 8 3.34 2.66 -23.40
N ALA A 9 3.02 1.95 -22.31
CA ALA A 9 2.03 0.86 -22.34
C ALA A 9 0.64 1.39 -22.78
N LYS A 10 0.23 2.55 -22.28
CA LYS A 10 -1.00 3.22 -22.69
C LYS A 10 -1.02 3.54 -24.19
N GLU A 11 0.08 4.11 -24.73
CA GLU A 11 0.24 4.40 -26.16
C GLU A 11 0.13 3.13 -27.02
N LYS A 12 0.52 1.97 -26.48
CA LYS A 12 0.35 0.66 -27.13
C LYS A 12 -1.03 0.04 -26.91
N GLY A 13 -1.96 0.73 -26.30
CA GLY A 13 -3.34 0.28 -26.08
C GLY A 13 -3.52 -0.67 -24.89
N ALA A 14 -2.56 -0.78 -24.00
CA ALA A 14 -2.70 -1.61 -22.80
C ALA A 14 -3.77 -1.04 -21.87
N LYS A 15 -4.87 -1.80 -21.69
CA LYS A 15 -5.92 -1.43 -20.74
C LYS A 15 -5.46 -1.61 -19.30
N TYR A 16 -4.82 -2.73 -18.99
CA TYR A 16 -4.27 -3.05 -17.67
C TYR A 16 -2.76 -3.09 -17.72
N SER A 17 -2.14 -2.75 -16.61
CA SER A 17 -0.69 -2.84 -16.44
C SER A 17 -0.34 -3.44 -15.09
N ILE A 18 0.79 -4.12 -15.05
CA ILE A 18 1.40 -4.57 -13.80
C ILE A 18 2.76 -3.88 -13.63
N LYS A 19 2.96 -3.21 -12.51
CA LYS A 19 4.27 -2.72 -12.07
C LYS A 19 4.86 -3.77 -11.16
N THR A 20 6.07 -4.20 -11.44
CA THR A 20 6.85 -5.07 -10.57
C THR A 20 8.29 -4.59 -10.50
N ARG A 21 9.12 -5.27 -9.72
CA ARG A 21 10.56 -5.03 -9.60
C ARG A 21 11.31 -6.11 -10.37
N ALA A 22 12.50 -5.79 -10.89
CA ALA A 22 13.34 -6.72 -11.62
C ALA A 22 13.86 -7.91 -10.77
N ASP A 23 13.88 -7.74 -9.44
CA ASP A 23 14.31 -8.74 -8.46
C ASP A 23 13.14 -9.58 -7.88
N ILE A 24 11.94 -9.44 -8.43
CA ILE A 24 10.74 -10.18 -8.01
C ILE A 24 10.24 -11.07 -9.16
N ARG A 25 9.85 -12.28 -8.82
CA ARG A 25 9.15 -13.20 -9.73
C ARG A 25 7.73 -13.44 -9.25
N ILE A 26 6.81 -13.53 -10.19
CA ILE A 26 5.42 -13.91 -9.97
C ILE A 26 5.19 -15.16 -10.79
N ASN A 27 4.94 -16.29 -10.13
CA ASN A 27 4.85 -17.60 -10.79
C ASN A 27 3.40 -18.08 -10.96
N LYS A 28 2.43 -17.27 -10.54
CA LYS A 28 1.00 -17.63 -10.65
C LYS A 28 0.56 -17.86 -12.09
N ASN A 29 0.01 -19.02 -12.35
CA ASN A 29 -0.66 -19.33 -13.61
C ASN A 29 -1.91 -18.45 -13.81
N ASN A 30 -2.18 -18.06 -15.05
CA ASN A 30 -3.34 -17.22 -15.41
C ASN A 30 -3.43 -15.92 -14.61
N LEU A 31 -2.27 -15.31 -14.32
CA LEU A 31 -2.16 -14.11 -13.47
C LEU A 31 -3.09 -12.98 -13.91
N GLU A 32 -3.13 -12.68 -15.22
CA GLU A 32 -3.98 -11.60 -15.75
C GLU A 32 -5.46 -11.86 -15.46
N ALA A 33 -5.95 -13.06 -15.81
CA ALA A 33 -7.34 -13.43 -15.58
C ALA A 33 -7.72 -13.35 -14.11
N PHE A 34 -6.82 -13.79 -13.22
CA PHE A 34 -6.99 -13.70 -11.77
C PHE A 34 -7.11 -12.24 -11.31
N LEU A 35 -6.18 -11.37 -11.69
CA LEU A 35 -6.16 -9.98 -11.26
C LEU A 35 -7.34 -9.18 -11.84
N VAL A 36 -7.69 -9.42 -13.10
CA VAL A 36 -8.88 -8.81 -13.73
C VAL A 36 -10.17 -9.26 -13.05
N SER A 37 -10.25 -10.54 -12.63
CA SER A 37 -11.42 -11.03 -11.89
C SER A 37 -11.59 -10.30 -10.54
N LEU A 38 -10.51 -10.00 -9.84
CA LEU A 38 -10.55 -9.24 -8.59
C LEU A 38 -11.07 -7.81 -8.81
N ILE A 39 -10.61 -7.12 -9.86
CA ILE A 39 -11.13 -5.79 -10.21
C ILE A 39 -12.66 -5.82 -10.45
N LYS A 40 -13.13 -6.86 -11.13
CA LYS A 40 -14.55 -7.03 -11.42
C LYS A 40 -15.37 -7.39 -10.17
N THR A 41 -14.83 -8.24 -9.31
CA THR A 41 -15.49 -8.69 -8.09
C THR A 41 -15.59 -7.59 -7.04
N PHE A 42 -14.56 -6.76 -6.95
CA PHE A 42 -14.46 -5.68 -5.97
C PHE A 42 -14.36 -4.31 -6.67
N PRO A 43 -15.44 -3.79 -7.23
CA PRO A 43 -15.42 -2.50 -7.91
C PRO A 43 -15.04 -1.38 -6.94
N THR A 44 -14.36 -0.35 -7.44
CA THR A 44 -14.06 0.86 -6.65
C THR A 44 -15.35 1.60 -6.32
N LYS A 45 -15.32 2.40 -5.25
CA LYS A 45 -16.35 3.39 -5.01
C LYS A 45 -16.46 4.29 -6.25
N LYS A 46 -17.67 4.59 -6.69
CA LYS A 46 -17.89 5.44 -7.86
C LYS A 46 -17.13 6.77 -7.70
N ASN A 47 -16.16 6.99 -8.56
CA ASN A 47 -15.25 8.13 -8.53
C ASN A 47 -14.85 8.45 -9.98
N ASP A 48 -14.90 9.73 -10.36
CA ASP A 48 -14.57 10.16 -11.73
C ASP A 48 -13.06 10.17 -11.99
N TYR A 49 -12.23 10.10 -10.92
CA TYR A 49 -10.78 10.16 -11.04
C TYR A 49 -10.15 8.79 -11.31
N ILE A 50 -10.65 7.70 -10.73
CA ILE A 50 -10.15 6.35 -10.97
C ILE A 50 -11.23 5.43 -11.51
N LYS A 51 -10.83 4.47 -12.33
CA LYS A 51 -11.72 3.51 -12.99
C LYS A 51 -11.84 2.20 -12.23
N SER A 52 -10.76 1.80 -11.55
CA SER A 52 -10.71 0.54 -10.83
C SER A 52 -9.88 0.64 -9.55
N ARG A 53 -10.02 -0.34 -8.66
CA ARG A 53 -9.09 -0.50 -7.55
C ARG A 53 -7.70 -0.85 -8.05
N ILE A 54 -6.68 -0.35 -7.36
CA ILE A 54 -5.31 -0.80 -7.55
C ILE A 54 -5.08 -2.02 -6.64
N ILE A 55 -4.69 -3.15 -7.24
CA ILE A 55 -4.38 -4.38 -6.51
C ILE A 55 -2.93 -4.34 -6.07
N VAL A 56 -2.68 -4.63 -4.80
CA VAL A 56 -1.34 -4.69 -4.21
C VAL A 56 -1.20 -5.90 -3.28
N PRO A 57 0.02 -6.44 -3.09
CA PRO A 57 0.24 -7.51 -2.15
C PRO A 57 0.22 -7.03 -0.70
N SER A 58 -0.07 -7.94 0.22
CA SER A 58 0.00 -7.72 1.66
C SER A 58 1.42 -7.38 2.16
N LEU A 59 2.45 -7.81 1.42
CA LEU A 59 3.85 -7.54 1.76
C LEU A 59 4.13 -6.04 1.82
N ILE A 60 4.52 -5.55 3.00
CA ILE A 60 4.82 -4.13 3.28
C ILE A 60 3.58 -3.20 3.18
N THR A 61 2.37 -3.74 3.13
CA THR A 61 1.14 -2.97 3.33
C THR A 61 0.71 -3.11 4.79
N PHE A 62 0.71 -2.01 5.54
CA PHE A 62 0.51 -2.07 6.99
C PHE A 62 -0.85 -1.54 7.42
N LYS A 63 -1.49 -2.25 8.34
CA LYS A 63 -2.80 -1.91 8.90
C LYS A 63 -2.79 -0.60 9.68
N TYR A 64 -1.76 -0.42 10.51
CA TYR A 64 -1.66 0.69 11.47
C TYR A 64 -0.58 1.72 11.12
N ARG A 65 0.00 1.65 9.94
CA ARG A 65 0.92 2.64 9.41
C ARG A 65 0.24 3.42 8.31
N ILE A 66 -0.12 4.66 8.59
CA ILE A 66 -0.91 5.53 7.73
C ILE A 66 -0.26 5.66 6.34
N PHE A 67 -1.04 5.40 5.29
CA PHE A 67 -0.66 5.42 3.89
C PHE A 67 0.54 4.52 3.49
N SER A 68 0.89 3.53 4.34
CA SER A 68 1.94 2.58 4.03
C SER A 68 1.41 1.46 3.12
N LEU A 69 1.41 1.74 1.82
CA LEU A 69 0.98 0.82 0.77
C LEU A 69 2.19 0.25 0.04
N SER A 70 2.21 -1.04 -0.17
CA SER A 70 3.26 -1.70 -0.95
C SER A 70 3.29 -1.23 -2.39
N ASP A 71 4.45 -0.82 -2.88
CA ASP A 71 4.68 -0.46 -4.28
C ASP A 71 5.48 -1.53 -5.05
N ILE A 72 5.77 -2.67 -4.41
CA ILE A 72 6.62 -3.73 -4.98
C ILE A 72 5.97 -4.42 -6.18
N VAL A 73 4.66 -4.69 -6.08
CA VAL A 73 3.80 -5.16 -7.16
C VAL A 73 2.51 -4.36 -7.11
N MET A 74 2.12 -3.78 -8.24
CA MET A 74 0.86 -3.06 -8.37
C MET A 74 0.20 -3.41 -9.69
N PHE A 75 -1.11 -3.73 -9.66
CA PHE A 75 -1.90 -4.02 -10.86
C PHE A 75 -3.16 -3.16 -10.86
N GLY A 76 -3.52 -2.64 -12.02
CA GLY A 76 -4.72 -1.84 -12.19
C GLY A 76 -4.92 -1.41 -13.63
N GLU A 77 -5.94 -0.60 -13.89
CA GLU A 77 -6.04 0.07 -15.17
C GLU A 77 -4.80 0.96 -15.39
N THR A 78 -4.27 0.93 -16.60
CA THR A 78 -3.01 1.63 -16.94
C THR A 78 -3.09 3.12 -16.60
N GLU A 79 -4.23 3.75 -16.83
CA GLU A 79 -4.46 5.15 -16.52
C GLU A 79 -4.43 5.44 -15.02
N ASP A 80 -4.98 4.55 -14.20
CA ASP A 80 -4.99 4.71 -12.74
C ASP A 80 -3.58 4.57 -12.16
N LEU A 81 -2.78 3.63 -12.69
CA LEU A 81 -1.38 3.51 -12.32
C LEU A 81 -0.53 4.70 -12.78
N ILE A 82 -0.80 5.30 -13.95
CA ILE A 82 -0.15 6.53 -14.40
C ILE A 82 -0.40 7.65 -13.38
N LYS A 83 -1.64 7.82 -12.89
CA LYS A 83 -1.98 8.83 -11.88
C LYS A 83 -1.28 8.54 -10.55
N TYR A 84 -1.20 7.27 -10.15
CA TYR A 84 -0.50 6.88 -8.93
C TYR A 84 1.00 7.22 -8.97
N PHE A 85 1.66 7.00 -10.11
CA PHE A 85 3.10 7.23 -10.30
C PHE A 85 3.42 8.59 -10.97
N ASP A 86 2.51 9.54 -11.00
CA ASP A 86 2.76 10.83 -11.61
C ASP A 86 3.86 11.60 -10.87
N LYS A 87 4.85 12.10 -11.63
CA LYS A 87 6.05 12.75 -11.09
C LYS A 87 5.90 14.24 -10.84
N GLU A 88 5.06 14.93 -11.59
CA GLU A 88 4.98 16.39 -11.52
C GLU A 88 4.55 16.85 -10.14
N THR A 89 3.65 16.09 -9.52
CA THR A 89 3.24 16.31 -8.14
C THR A 89 4.24 15.83 -7.09
N PHE A 90 5.24 15.01 -7.43
CA PHE A 90 6.25 14.53 -6.47
C PHE A 90 7.11 15.68 -5.93
N LEU A 91 7.65 16.51 -6.80
CA LEU A 91 8.49 17.65 -6.42
C LEU A 91 7.70 18.77 -5.75
N GLU A 92 6.47 19.02 -6.19
CA GLU A 92 5.57 19.98 -5.55
C GLU A 92 5.10 19.51 -4.18
N GLY A 93 4.83 18.20 -4.03
CA GLY A 93 4.46 17.60 -2.76
C GLY A 93 5.57 17.71 -1.73
N LEU A 94 6.83 17.43 -2.10
CA LEU A 94 7.99 17.62 -1.21
C LEU A 94 8.14 19.06 -0.74
N LYS A 95 7.80 20.06 -1.55
CA LYS A 95 7.82 21.49 -1.18
C LYS A 95 6.67 21.88 -0.24
N ARG A 96 5.54 21.18 -0.31
CA ARG A 96 4.35 21.45 0.55
C ARG A 96 4.40 20.73 1.90
N PHE A 97 5.22 19.71 2.05
CA PHE A 97 5.54 19.13 3.36
C PHE A 97 6.50 20.07 4.09
N ASP A 98 5.97 21.19 4.57
CA ASP A 98 6.69 22.07 5.49
C ASP A 98 6.96 21.26 6.76
N LEU A 99 8.24 21.01 7.01
CA LEU A 99 8.76 20.21 8.12
C LEU A 99 8.61 20.98 9.44
N ASN A 100 7.40 21.31 9.83
CA ASN A 100 7.14 21.89 11.13
C ASN A 100 7.36 20.84 12.22
N GLU A 101 8.33 21.13 13.08
CA GLU A 101 9.03 20.28 14.05
C GLU A 101 8.16 19.58 15.13
N ASN A 102 6.84 19.82 15.17
CA ASN A 102 6.01 19.41 16.31
C ASN A 102 5.14 18.15 16.08
N ASN A 103 5.38 17.37 15.02
CA ASN A 103 4.59 16.19 14.75
C ASN A 103 5.49 14.98 14.46
N LEU A 104 5.64 14.09 15.44
CA LEU A 104 6.46 12.87 15.37
C LEU A 104 6.09 11.98 14.17
N LEU A 105 4.83 11.99 13.73
CA LEU A 105 4.37 11.33 12.50
C LEU A 105 4.86 12.04 11.24
N LYS A 106 5.09 13.36 11.28
CA LYS A 106 5.62 14.15 10.17
C LYS A 106 7.10 13.90 9.91
N ASN A 107 7.88 13.59 10.93
CA ASN A 107 9.33 13.41 10.82
C ASN A 107 9.73 12.06 10.18
N GLU A 108 8.89 11.03 10.25
CA GLU A 108 9.17 9.72 9.65
C GLU A 108 8.55 9.53 8.25
N THR A 109 7.53 10.29 7.89
CA THR A 109 6.68 10.04 6.72
C THR A 109 7.19 10.61 5.40
N PRO A 110 7.87 11.77 5.32
CA PRO A 110 8.32 12.32 4.03
C PRO A 110 9.46 11.53 3.38
N VAL A 111 10.18 10.72 4.14
CA VAL A 111 11.38 10.00 3.67
C VAL A 111 11.04 8.66 3.01
N ILE A 112 9.80 8.16 3.18
CA ILE A 112 9.41 6.85 2.66
C ILE A 112 8.57 7.03 1.40
N ALA A 113 9.14 6.64 0.27
CA ALA A 113 8.56 6.84 -1.06
C ALA A 113 7.14 6.25 -1.19
N GLU A 114 6.90 5.09 -0.59
CA GLU A 114 5.61 4.40 -0.63
C GLU A 114 4.51 5.20 0.05
N ILE A 115 4.80 5.77 1.23
CA ILE A 115 3.85 6.59 1.99
C ILE A 115 3.56 7.89 1.22
N PHE A 116 4.59 8.51 0.67
CA PHE A 116 4.45 9.72 -0.11
C PHE A 116 3.56 9.50 -1.35
N LEU A 117 3.83 8.45 -2.14
CA LEU A 117 3.05 8.14 -3.33
C LEU A 117 1.59 7.86 -2.99
N CYS A 118 1.35 7.05 -1.95
CA CYS A 118 0.01 6.68 -1.54
C CYS A 118 -0.78 7.88 -1.01
N SER A 119 -0.21 8.65 -0.06
CA SER A 119 -0.90 9.82 0.51
C SER A 119 -1.23 10.87 -0.53
N ARG A 120 -0.32 11.13 -1.47
CA ARG A 120 -0.55 12.05 -2.58
C ARG A 120 -1.68 11.57 -3.47
N PHE A 121 -1.66 10.29 -3.86
CA PHE A 121 -2.71 9.71 -4.70
C PHE A 121 -4.09 9.82 -4.03
N VAL A 122 -4.19 9.44 -2.76
CA VAL A 122 -5.44 9.56 -2.01
C VAL A 122 -5.88 11.03 -1.88
N ASN A 123 -4.95 11.94 -1.65
CA ASN A 123 -5.27 13.37 -1.61
C ASN A 123 -5.83 13.91 -2.93
N GLN A 124 -5.36 13.40 -4.07
CA GLN A 124 -5.93 13.75 -5.38
C GLN A 124 -7.36 13.20 -5.57
N LEU A 125 -7.67 12.06 -4.94
CA LEU A 125 -9.00 11.44 -5.01
C LEU A 125 -10.04 12.13 -4.10
N GLU A 126 -9.61 12.58 -2.92
CA GLU A 126 -10.49 13.08 -1.87
C GLU A 126 -10.42 14.62 -1.70
N GLY A 127 -9.45 15.27 -2.35
CA GLY A 127 -9.21 16.72 -2.26
C GLY A 127 -8.47 17.14 -1.00
N GLN A 128 -8.70 16.49 0.12
CA GLN A 128 -8.00 16.72 1.39
C GLN A 128 -8.01 15.44 2.21
N ILE A 129 -6.84 15.07 2.75
CA ILE A 129 -6.68 13.91 3.63
C ILE A 129 -6.30 14.36 5.04
N SER A 130 -6.73 13.59 6.05
CA SER A 130 -6.15 13.64 7.39
C SER A 130 -5.19 12.48 7.61
N TRP A 131 -4.18 12.71 8.47
CA TRP A 131 -3.19 11.69 8.85
C TRP A 131 -3.71 10.87 10.04
N GLU A 132 -4.87 10.22 9.84
CA GLU A 132 -5.55 9.40 10.81
C GLU A 132 -5.78 7.99 10.27
N LEU A 133 -5.83 7.01 11.17
CA LEU A 133 -6.05 5.61 10.81
C LEU A 133 -7.36 5.40 10.05
N ASN A 134 -8.43 6.12 10.42
CA ASN A 134 -9.71 6.02 9.73
C ASN A 134 -9.59 6.42 8.26
N ASN A 135 -8.91 7.53 7.96
CA ASN A 135 -8.67 7.95 6.57
C ASN A 135 -7.84 6.91 5.80
N TRP A 136 -6.86 6.31 6.47
CA TRP A 136 -6.08 5.24 5.85
C TRP A 136 -6.92 3.99 5.56
N TRP A 137 -7.74 3.55 6.50
CA TRP A 137 -8.63 2.40 6.31
C TRP A 137 -9.70 2.68 5.26
N ASP A 138 -10.26 3.88 5.22
CA ASP A 138 -11.19 4.29 4.16
C ASP A 138 -10.52 4.31 2.78
N ALA A 139 -9.29 4.78 2.67
CA ALA A 139 -8.53 4.72 1.44
C ALA A 139 -8.27 3.27 0.99
N LEU A 140 -7.85 2.38 1.90
CA LEU A 140 -7.70 0.94 1.64
C LEU A 140 -9.01 0.32 1.15
N LYS A 141 -10.10 0.64 1.83
CA LYS A 141 -11.44 0.15 1.50
C LYS A 141 -11.92 0.62 0.14
N ASN A 142 -11.68 1.88 -0.21
CA ASN A 142 -12.30 2.51 -1.38
C ASN A 142 -11.47 2.35 -2.65
N TYR A 143 -10.14 2.38 -2.57
CA TYR A 143 -9.25 2.56 -3.74
C TYR A 143 -8.31 1.41 -3.99
N PHE A 144 -8.10 0.55 -3.00
CA PHE A 144 -7.15 -0.57 -3.12
C PHE A 144 -7.84 -1.92 -2.90
N CYS A 145 -7.21 -2.97 -3.40
CA CYS A 145 -7.54 -4.35 -3.09
C CYS A 145 -6.25 -5.05 -2.65
N ILE A 146 -6.21 -5.50 -1.41
CA ILE A 146 -5.04 -6.17 -0.86
C ILE A 146 -5.18 -7.66 -1.09
N ILE A 147 -4.12 -8.30 -1.57
CA ILE A 147 -4.10 -9.75 -1.80
C ILE A 147 -2.90 -10.39 -1.10
N ASP A 148 -3.03 -11.64 -0.73
CA ASP A 148 -1.93 -12.37 -0.11
C ASP A 148 -0.81 -12.65 -1.10
N ASN A 149 0.44 -12.60 -0.62
CA ASN A 149 1.61 -12.89 -1.46
C ASN A 149 1.55 -14.31 -2.04
N ALA A 150 1.04 -15.26 -1.27
CA ALA A 150 0.82 -16.64 -1.70
C ALA A 150 -0.14 -16.71 -2.90
N SER A 151 -1.13 -15.82 -2.99
CA SER A 151 -2.05 -15.75 -4.12
C SER A 151 -1.39 -15.37 -5.44
N LEU A 152 -0.21 -14.75 -5.39
CA LEU A 152 0.61 -14.40 -6.55
C LEU A 152 1.70 -15.45 -6.84
N ASP A 153 1.92 -16.42 -5.95
CA ASP A 153 3.12 -17.26 -5.95
C ASP A 153 4.38 -16.38 -6.14
N LEU A 154 4.47 -15.35 -5.28
CA LEU A 154 5.46 -14.30 -5.36
C LEU A 154 6.77 -14.75 -4.72
N PHE A 155 7.85 -14.70 -5.48
CA PHE A 155 9.20 -14.96 -5.02
C PHE A 155 10.06 -13.69 -5.07
N TRP A 156 10.71 -13.36 -3.96
CA TRP A 156 11.64 -12.25 -3.87
C TRP A 156 12.94 -12.69 -3.20
N HIS A 157 13.98 -12.87 -3.97
CA HIS A 157 15.26 -13.44 -3.52
C HIS A 157 15.88 -12.70 -2.31
N LYS A 158 15.73 -11.38 -2.25
CA LYS A 158 16.25 -10.57 -1.13
C LYS A 158 15.72 -11.01 0.24
N TYR A 159 14.55 -11.63 0.28
CA TYR A 159 13.88 -12.05 1.51
C TYR A 159 13.57 -13.55 1.51
N ASP A 160 14.21 -14.34 0.65
CA ASP A 160 13.92 -15.76 0.46
C ASP A 160 14.05 -16.54 1.77
N TRP A 161 15.14 -16.37 2.50
CA TRP A 161 15.34 -16.98 3.81
C TRP A 161 14.39 -16.46 4.89
N GLU A 162 13.84 -15.24 4.75
CA GLU A 162 12.80 -14.72 5.61
C GLU A 162 11.42 -15.27 5.21
N TYR A 163 11.27 -15.82 4.02
CA TYR A 163 10.03 -16.37 3.50
C TYR A 163 9.68 -17.74 4.07
N GLU A 164 10.65 -18.57 4.37
CA GLU A 164 10.43 -19.84 5.09
C GLU A 164 9.90 -19.60 6.51
N TYR A 165 10.29 -18.48 7.13
CA TYR A 165 9.81 -18.04 8.44
C TYR A 165 8.63 -17.06 8.36
N ARG A 166 8.08 -16.79 7.19
CA ARG A 166 7.06 -15.76 6.96
C ARG A 166 5.80 -15.95 7.79
N TYR A 167 5.27 -17.15 7.83
CA TYR A 167 4.08 -17.41 8.62
C TYR A 167 4.31 -17.12 10.10
N LEU A 168 5.46 -17.43 10.64
CA LEU A 168 5.79 -17.20 12.04
C LEU A 168 6.13 -15.74 12.35
N ARG A 169 6.81 -15.01 11.44
CA ARG A 169 7.16 -13.60 11.65
C ARG A 169 6.07 -12.62 11.22
N THR A 170 5.19 -12.99 10.32
CA THR A 170 4.04 -12.16 9.93
C THR A 170 3.06 -12.03 11.10
N TYR A 171 3.03 -13.01 11.98
CA TYR A 171 2.18 -13.02 13.18
C TYR A 171 2.92 -12.66 14.48
N SER A 172 4.23 -12.59 14.51
CA SER A 172 5.02 -12.24 15.70
C SER A 172 5.93 -11.03 15.43
N GLY A 173 5.55 -9.84 15.84
CA GLY A 173 6.41 -8.66 15.83
C GLY A 173 6.13 -7.67 14.69
N LYS A 174 7.19 -7.11 14.10
CA LYS A 174 7.15 -5.96 13.17
C LYS A 174 6.22 -6.15 11.95
N PHE A 175 5.99 -7.39 11.53
CA PHE A 175 5.13 -7.75 10.40
C PHE A 175 3.71 -8.21 10.79
N ALA A 176 3.41 -8.42 12.09
CA ALA A 176 2.05 -8.69 12.57
C ALA A 176 1.04 -7.58 12.25
N ARG A 177 1.51 -6.51 11.63
CA ARG A 177 0.75 -5.32 11.24
C ARG A 177 0.44 -5.26 9.76
N ALA A 178 0.95 -6.21 8.96
CA ALA A 178 0.59 -6.30 7.55
C ALA A 178 -0.90 -6.63 7.45
N ILE A 179 -1.59 -5.95 6.55
CA ILE A 179 -2.97 -6.28 6.22
C ILE A 179 -2.97 -7.41 5.20
N ASP A 180 -3.66 -8.51 5.48
CA ASP A 180 -3.89 -9.60 4.55
C ASP A 180 -5.21 -9.45 3.78
N PHE A 181 -5.52 -10.40 2.91
CA PHE A 181 -6.77 -10.35 2.15
C PHE A 181 -8.01 -10.50 3.04
N GLN A 182 -7.96 -11.30 4.09
CA GLN A 182 -9.09 -11.48 5.02
C GLN A 182 -9.35 -10.20 5.81
N ASP A 183 -8.30 -9.56 6.32
CA ASP A 183 -8.37 -8.24 6.95
C ASP A 183 -8.99 -7.20 6.01
N TRP A 184 -8.50 -7.15 4.77
CA TRP A 184 -9.03 -6.21 3.79
C TRP A 184 -10.49 -6.51 3.44
N LEU A 185 -10.87 -7.77 3.32
CA LEU A 185 -12.26 -8.16 3.06
C LEU A 185 -13.18 -7.80 4.23
N ALA A 186 -12.71 -7.96 5.47
CA ALA A 186 -13.42 -7.50 6.65
C ALA A 186 -13.64 -5.98 6.61
N LEU A 187 -12.58 -5.22 6.28
CA LEU A 187 -12.66 -3.77 6.10
C LEU A 187 -13.63 -3.40 4.97
N TYR A 188 -13.55 -4.07 3.83
CA TYR A 188 -14.44 -3.85 2.69
C TYR A 188 -15.91 -4.02 3.06
N ASN A 189 -16.23 -5.01 3.91
CA ASN A 189 -17.57 -5.30 4.40
C ASN A 189 -17.97 -4.49 5.66
N GLY A 190 -17.11 -3.62 6.18
CA GLY A 190 -17.38 -2.82 7.39
C GLY A 190 -17.33 -3.62 8.68
N LEU A 191 -16.59 -4.73 8.73
CA LEU A 191 -16.44 -5.63 9.87
C LEU A 191 -15.12 -5.41 10.64
N ASN A 192 -14.64 -4.16 10.69
CA ASN A 192 -13.37 -3.79 11.31
C ASN A 192 -13.51 -3.12 12.68
N ASN A 193 -14.60 -3.36 13.39
CA ASN A 193 -14.94 -2.67 14.66
C ASN A 193 -13.85 -2.81 15.75
N ASN A 194 -13.09 -3.92 15.75
CA ASN A 194 -12.07 -4.17 16.75
C ASN A 194 -10.67 -3.60 16.41
N TRP A 195 -10.52 -2.98 15.25
CA TRP A 195 -9.21 -2.48 14.82
C TRP A 195 -8.71 -1.32 15.68
N HIS A 196 -9.61 -0.47 16.17
CA HIS A 196 -9.25 0.63 17.09
C HIS A 196 -8.70 0.13 18.43
N LEU A 197 -9.21 -0.96 18.96
CA LEU A 197 -8.71 -1.56 20.20
C LEU A 197 -7.28 -2.07 20.03
N ALA A 198 -7.01 -2.74 18.90
CA ALA A 198 -5.68 -3.23 18.58
C ALA A 198 -4.69 -2.10 18.26
N SER A 199 -5.13 -0.96 17.72
CA SER A 199 -4.25 0.18 17.40
C SER A 199 -3.59 0.77 18.64
N SER A 200 -4.34 0.92 19.75
CA SER A 200 -3.81 1.44 21.01
C SER A 200 -2.72 0.58 21.64
N GLU A 201 -2.80 -0.73 21.46
CA GLU A 201 -1.75 -1.67 21.90
C GLU A 201 -0.50 -1.56 21.02
N HIS A 202 -0.66 -1.34 19.73
CA HIS A 202 0.45 -1.18 18.79
C HIS A 202 1.20 0.15 18.98
N GLU A 203 0.50 1.24 19.25
CA GLU A 203 1.13 2.51 19.59
C GLU A 203 2.02 2.40 20.83
N ARG A 204 1.53 1.74 21.90
CA ARG A 204 2.31 1.45 23.10
C ARG A 204 3.53 0.58 22.85
N TYR A 205 3.43 -0.35 21.88
CA TYR A 205 4.56 -1.21 21.51
C TYR A 205 5.64 -0.42 20.75
N ASP A 206 5.24 0.49 19.87
CA ASP A 206 6.17 1.36 19.14
C ASP A 206 6.92 2.35 20.04
N GLU A 207 6.24 2.91 21.03
CA GLU A 207 6.87 3.73 22.07
C GLU A 207 7.92 2.94 22.86
N LYS A 208 7.60 1.69 23.23
CA LYS A 208 8.56 0.81 23.93
C LYS A 208 9.78 0.46 23.08
N ILE A 209 9.63 0.30 21.77
CA ILE A 209 10.77 0.05 20.86
C ILE A 209 11.61 1.32 20.70
N LYS A 210 10.99 2.49 20.54
CA LYS A 210 11.70 3.78 20.50
C LYS A 210 12.53 4.01 21.76
N LEU A 211 11.96 3.80 22.91
CA LEU A 211 12.67 3.91 24.19
C LEU A 211 13.86 2.93 24.29
N LYS A 212 13.68 1.66 23.88
CA LYS A 212 14.79 0.68 23.88
C LYS A 212 15.94 1.06 22.95
N ASN A 213 15.67 1.72 21.84
CA ASN A 213 16.71 2.15 20.89
C ASN A 213 17.44 3.41 21.35
N ILE A 214 16.80 4.28 22.13
CA ILE A 214 17.42 5.46 22.75
C ILE A 214 18.41 5.06 23.85
N PHE A 215 18.15 3.99 24.59
CA PHE A 215 19.01 3.48 25.66
C PHE A 215 20.09 2.49 25.21
N LYS A 216 20.22 2.21 23.90
CA LYS A 216 21.27 1.34 23.33
C LYS A 216 22.40 2.11 22.64
N ASN A 217 22.32 3.41 22.55
CA ASN A 217 23.38 4.34 22.15
C ASN A 217 23.89 5.08 23.40
#